data_a065ff7d440f292e037eeeb5ab611528
#
_entry.id   a065ff7d440f292e037eeeb5ab611528
#
_cell.length_a   1.000
_cell.length_b   1.000
_cell.length_c   1.000
_cell.angle_alpha   90.00
_cell.angle_beta   90.00
_cell.angle_gamma   90.00
#
_symmetry.space_group_name_H-M   'P 1'
#
loop_
_entity.id
_entity.type
_entity.pdbx_description
1 polymer ?
#
loop_
_entity_poly.entity_id
_entity_poly.type
_entity_poly.pdbx_seq_one_letter_code
_entity_poly.pdbx_strand_id
1 'polypeptide(L)' 'MADEEKIIVVQFKKGRAGIVPGEMRPASNAASAEKIAGAMASRHIGVAAYAVTVDDESGAMANPRLLVSHGQISDLMPD' A
#
# COMPACT_ATOMS: atom_id res chain seq x y z
N MET A 1 -10.97 -7.14 19.09
CA MET A 1 -11.76 -8.21 18.58
C MET A 1 -12.22 -8.05 17.12
N ALA A 2 -12.56 -6.88 16.70
CA ALA A 2 -13.00 -6.68 15.33
C ALA A 2 -11.84 -6.31 14.44
N ASP A 3 -11.80 -6.93 13.27
CA ASP A 3 -10.86 -6.52 12.24
C ASP A 3 -11.42 -5.30 11.53
N GLU A 4 -10.57 -4.38 11.20
CA GLU A 4 -10.96 -3.19 10.46
C GLU A 4 -10.29 -3.18 9.10
N GLU A 5 -11.04 -2.75 8.09
CA GLU A 5 -10.45 -2.53 6.78
C GLU A 5 -9.86 -1.12 6.74
N LYS A 6 -8.59 -1.05 6.36
CA LYS A 6 -7.90 0.23 6.21
C LYS A 6 -7.43 0.36 4.77
N ILE A 7 -7.38 1.60 4.31
CA ILE A 7 -6.88 1.90 2.97
C ILE A 7 -5.51 2.54 3.15
N ILE A 8 -4.50 2.02 2.46
CA ILE A 8 -3.14 2.54 2.54
C ILE A 8 -2.58 2.77 1.16
N VAL A 9 -1.66 3.72 1.07
CA VAL A 9 -0.89 3.99 -0.15
C VAL A 9 0.55 3.68 0.17
N VAL A 10 1.18 2.83 -0.64
CA VAL A 10 2.55 2.36 -0.44
C VAL A 10 3.40 2.83 -1.59
N GLN A 11 4.51 3.50 -1.28
CA GLN A 11 5.52 3.79 -2.29
C GLN A 11 6.49 2.62 -2.37
N PHE A 12 6.98 2.34 -3.56
CA PHE A 12 7.98 1.30 -3.78
C PHE A 12 9.28 1.94 -4.18
N LYS A 13 10.37 1.34 -3.75
CA LYS A 13 11.71 1.82 -4.06
C LYS A 13 12.58 0.66 -4.50
N LYS A 14 13.71 0.98 -5.11
CA LYS A 14 14.65 -0.03 -5.55
C LYS A 14 15.54 -0.42 -4.37
N GLY A 15 15.51 -1.70 -4.01
CA GLY A 15 16.38 -2.26 -3.00
C GLY A 15 17.49 -3.08 -3.63
N ARG A 16 18.28 -3.75 -2.81
CA ARG A 16 19.38 -4.57 -3.27
C ARG A 16 18.93 -5.73 -4.15
N ALA A 17 17.84 -6.35 -3.76
CA ALA A 17 17.37 -7.56 -4.44
C ALA A 17 16.17 -7.30 -5.34
N GLY A 18 15.83 -6.05 -5.58
CA GLY A 18 14.70 -5.69 -6.42
C GLY A 18 13.84 -4.60 -5.82
N ILE A 19 12.57 -4.60 -6.18
CA ILE A 19 11.63 -3.58 -5.72
C ILE A 19 11.09 -3.96 -4.35
N VAL A 20 11.15 -3.02 -3.41
CA VAL A 20 10.70 -3.24 -2.05
C VAL A 20 9.73 -2.14 -1.62
N PRO A 21 8.77 -2.44 -0.73
CA PRO A 21 7.89 -1.41 -0.20
C PRO A 21 8.68 -0.45 0.68
N GLY A 22 8.37 0.82 0.55
CA GLY A 22 8.96 1.86 1.37
C GLY A 22 7.93 2.42 2.32
N GLU A 23 7.71 3.73 2.27
CA GLU A 23 6.79 4.40 3.16
C GLU A 23 5.33 4.03 2.85
N MET A 24 4.53 3.90 3.89
CA MET A 24 3.09 3.66 3.77
C MET A 24 2.35 4.86 4.36
N ARG A 25 1.28 5.26 3.68
CA ARG A 25 0.43 6.36 4.13
C ARG A 25 -1.02 5.89 4.22
N PRO A 26 -1.72 6.23 5.30
CA PRO A 26 -3.15 5.92 5.38
C PRO A 26 -3.95 6.83 4.47
N ALA A 27 -5.08 6.33 4.00
CA ALA A 27 -6.04 7.11 3.24
C ALA A 27 -7.43 6.88 3.83
N SER A 28 -8.31 7.84 3.68
CA SER A 28 -9.65 7.75 4.28
C SER A 28 -10.58 6.85 3.49
N ASN A 29 -10.36 6.72 2.19
CA ASN A 29 -11.17 5.85 1.34
C ASN A 29 -10.44 5.56 0.04
N ALA A 30 -11.02 4.71 -0.80
CA ALA A 30 -10.39 4.31 -2.05
C ALA A 30 -10.15 5.48 -3.00
N ALA A 31 -11.10 6.40 -3.12
CA ALA A 31 -10.96 7.55 -4.01
C ALA A 31 -9.80 8.45 -3.57
N SER A 32 -9.67 8.67 -2.26
CA SER A 32 -8.57 9.44 -1.70
C SER A 32 -7.24 8.76 -1.95
N ALA A 33 -7.20 7.43 -1.77
CA ALA A 33 -5.99 6.64 -2.01
C ALA A 33 -5.54 6.72 -3.46
N GLU A 34 -6.47 6.65 -4.40
CA GLU A 34 -6.13 6.77 -5.83
C GLU A 34 -5.54 8.14 -6.14
N LYS A 35 -6.09 9.18 -5.54
CA LYS A 35 -5.61 10.54 -5.74
C LYS A 35 -4.18 10.69 -5.19
N ILE A 36 -3.95 10.18 -3.99
CA ILE A 36 -2.62 10.23 -3.36
C ILE A 36 -1.62 9.43 -4.20
N ALA A 37 -1.99 8.23 -4.61
CA ALA A 37 -1.13 7.38 -5.42
C ALA A 37 -0.76 8.05 -6.75
N GLY A 38 -1.72 8.67 -7.40
CA GLY A 38 -1.48 9.40 -8.64
C GLY A 38 -0.51 10.56 -8.46
N ALA A 39 -0.67 11.31 -7.36
CA ALA A 39 0.22 12.42 -7.06
C ALA A 39 1.65 11.96 -6.73
N MET A 40 1.78 10.79 -6.12
CA MET A 40 3.09 10.23 -5.76
C MET A 40 3.80 9.54 -6.93
N ALA A 41 3.04 9.12 -7.93
CA ALA A 41 3.56 8.28 -9.01
C ALA A 41 4.74 8.91 -9.77
N SER A 42 4.76 10.23 -9.88
CA SER A 42 5.84 10.92 -10.59
C SER A 42 7.14 11.01 -9.80
N ARG A 43 7.09 10.72 -8.51
CA ARG A 43 8.24 10.86 -7.61
C ARG A 43 8.87 9.54 -7.21
N HIS A 44 8.22 8.44 -7.52
CA HIS A 44 8.66 7.10 -7.10
C HIS A 44 8.62 6.15 -8.27
N ILE A 45 9.44 5.10 -8.19
CA ILE A 45 9.47 4.10 -9.25
C ILE A 45 8.17 3.29 -9.30
N GLY A 46 7.46 3.24 -8.19
CA GLY A 46 6.16 2.60 -8.15
C GLY A 46 5.36 3.05 -6.93
N VAL A 47 4.05 3.06 -7.07
CA VAL A 47 3.13 3.40 -5.99
C VAL A 47 1.91 2.50 -6.16
N ALA A 48 1.37 2.02 -5.06
CA ALA A 48 0.15 1.23 -5.08
C ALA A 48 -0.73 1.57 -3.90
N ALA A 49 -2.03 1.43 -4.08
CA ALA A 49 -2.98 1.59 -3.00
C ALA A 49 -3.63 0.24 -2.72
N TYR A 50 -3.80 -0.07 -1.46
CA TYR A 50 -4.35 -1.35 -1.01
C TYR A 50 -5.43 -1.14 0.03
N ALA A 51 -6.40 -2.05 0.02
CA ALA A 51 -7.31 -2.24 1.14
C ALA A 51 -6.76 -3.42 1.93
N VAL A 52 -6.51 -3.22 3.21
CA VAL A 52 -5.96 -4.27 4.07
C VAL A 52 -6.86 -4.45 5.30
N THR A 53 -6.89 -5.67 5.82
CA THR A 53 -7.57 -5.95 7.07
C THR A 53 -6.56 -5.80 8.20
N VAL A 54 -6.87 -5.00 9.20
CA VAL A 54 -5.99 -4.75 10.34
C VAL A 54 -6.59 -5.36 11.58
N ASP A 55 -5.80 -6.18 12.27
CA ASP A 55 -6.20 -6.75 13.55
C ASP A 55 -6.13 -5.64 14.60
N ASP A 56 -7.24 -5.42 15.28
CA ASP A 56 -7.39 -4.37 16.27
C ASP A 56 -6.41 -4.52 17.45
N GLU A 57 -6.08 -5.74 17.82
CA GLU A 57 -5.19 -6.00 18.96
C GLU A 57 -3.71 -5.92 18.61
N SER A 58 -3.30 -6.60 17.55
CA SER A 58 -1.89 -6.71 17.20
C SER A 58 -1.42 -5.65 16.21
N GLY A 59 -2.36 -5.04 15.48
CA GLY A 59 -2.02 -4.13 14.40
C GLY A 59 -1.54 -4.85 13.14
N ALA A 60 -1.60 -6.18 13.13
CA ALA A 60 -1.15 -6.94 11.96
C ALA A 60 -2.07 -6.73 10.77
N MET A 61 -1.47 -6.60 9.60
CA MET A 61 -2.20 -6.45 8.35
C MET A 61 -2.32 -7.79 7.64
N ALA A 62 -3.48 -8.03 7.04
CA ALA A 62 -3.74 -9.27 6.31
C ALA A 62 -4.62 -8.98 5.10
N ASN A 63 -4.65 -9.93 4.17
CA ASN A 63 -5.53 -9.90 3.01
C ASN A 63 -5.45 -8.60 2.20
N PRO A 64 -4.26 -8.17 1.78
CA PRO A 64 -4.13 -6.95 1.00
C PRO A 64 -4.82 -7.11 -0.35
N ARG A 65 -5.62 -6.12 -0.72
CA ARG A 65 -6.32 -6.11 -2.00
C ARG A 65 -5.88 -4.87 -2.76
N LEU A 66 -5.30 -5.08 -3.94
CA LEU A 66 -4.81 -3.98 -4.75
C LEU A 66 -5.97 -3.16 -5.31
N LEU A 67 -5.93 -1.85 -5.09
CA LEU A 67 -6.93 -0.93 -5.61
C LEU A 67 -6.45 -0.23 -6.87
N VAL A 68 -5.20 0.25 -6.84
CA VAL A 68 -4.60 0.93 -7.98
C VAL A 68 -3.08 0.78 -7.88
N SER A 69 -2.40 0.74 -9.01
CA SER A 69 -0.94 0.70 -9.03
C SER A 69 -0.40 1.56 -10.16
N HIS A 70 0.77 2.12 -9.95
CA HIS A 70 1.51 2.92 -10.93
C HIS A 70 2.97 2.47 -10.91
N GLY A 71 3.54 2.23 -12.07
CA GLY A 71 4.96 1.90 -12.17
C GLY A 71 5.29 0.51 -11.67
N GLN A 72 6.46 0.37 -11.07
CA GLN A 72 6.98 -0.91 -10.62
C GLN A 72 6.62 -1.17 -9.17
N ILE A 73 5.92 -2.25 -8.93
CA ILE A 73 5.53 -2.65 -7.57
C ILE A 73 5.94 -4.10 -7.34
N SER A 74 5.97 -4.49 -6.06
CA SER A 74 6.20 -5.86 -5.65
C SER A 74 5.11 -6.29 -4.68
N ASP A 75 5.17 -7.53 -4.21
CA ASP A 75 4.20 -8.01 -3.25
C ASP A 75 4.35 -7.26 -1.94
N LEU A 76 3.24 -6.78 -1.41
CA LEU A 76 3.23 -6.06 -0.15
C LEU A 76 3.60 -6.99 1.01
N MET A 77 3.16 -8.23 0.94
CA MET A 77 3.43 -9.26 1.95
C MET A 77 4.02 -10.48 1.25
N PRO A 78 5.34 -10.51 1.08
CA PRO A 78 5.97 -11.68 0.47
C PRO A 78 5.87 -12.89 1.41
N ASP A 79 5.73 -14.04 0.81
CA ASP A 79 5.68 -15.29 1.57
C ASP A 79 7.01 -15.61 2.26
#